data_5839376f8b375b1fc6569dfc792f41df
#
_entry.id   5839376f8b375b1fc6569dfc792f41df
#
_cell.length_a   1.000
_cell.length_b   1.000
_cell.length_c   1.000
_cell.angle_alpha   90.00
_cell.angle_beta   90.00
_cell.angle_gamma   90.00
#
_symmetry.space_group_name_H-M   'P 1'
#
loop_
_entity.id
_entity.type
_entity.pdbx_description
1 polymer ?
#
loop_
_entity_poly.entity_id
_entity_poly.type
_entity_poly.pdbx_seq_one_letter_code
_entity_poly.pdbx_strand_id
1 'polypeptide(L)'
;MGDLTTILPSYFGFSGKKATRERGSYLLQTANAIFKIHKTNSSAREIIARYNLLKRLEEAGFSCTDGIMPTTSGTPFVTLGRDTFVMARHIAGRDPDLNSIKDMQLVLESLARFHNAAKGFGDVPPTPPLTEVFAKQSAVLANAVKQVNRRPRLSDFDVLMLKHADFYATRATRAAETLAATDYETLHANALASYSICHNNLKEESLPIFEEACFITRFDEATIDLQLTDIASVLRRYARKSNREIPADRLLEMYNKISPLPSSAKEIIHAQLSFPWPFMKTITQFYSKKRNFTPAGITSRMTDILEEQQIYDAYVNDTLQL
;
A
#
# COMPACT_ATOMS: atom_id res chain seq x y z
N MET A 1 -9.20 11.37 -35.15
CA MET A 1 -8.34 10.91 -34.02
C MET A 1 -7.78 9.56 -34.47
N GLY A 2 -6.46 9.40 -34.60
CA GLY A 2 -5.86 8.11 -35.04
C GLY A 2 -6.09 7.03 -33.99
N ASP A 3 -5.94 5.76 -34.39
CA ASP A 3 -6.09 4.59 -33.49
C ASP A 3 -5.01 4.61 -32.40
N LEU A 4 -5.41 4.79 -31.13
CA LEU A 4 -4.50 4.83 -29.99
C LEU A 4 -3.65 3.55 -29.86
N THR A 5 -4.14 2.40 -30.38
CA THR A 5 -3.39 1.14 -30.34
C THR A 5 -2.11 1.20 -31.18
N THR A 6 -2.04 2.08 -32.17
CA THR A 6 -0.87 2.28 -33.05
C THR A 6 -0.09 3.54 -32.68
N ILE A 7 -0.79 4.60 -32.31
CA ILE A 7 -0.17 5.90 -32.00
C ILE A 7 0.64 5.84 -30.70
N LEU A 8 0.07 5.28 -29.62
CA LEU A 8 0.73 5.24 -28.33
C LEU A 8 2.10 4.53 -28.36
N PRO A 9 2.23 3.33 -28.95
CA PRO A 9 3.54 2.68 -29.07
C PRO A 9 4.61 3.52 -29.77
N SER A 10 4.23 4.32 -30.79
CA SER A 10 5.19 5.12 -31.57
C SER A 10 5.90 6.18 -30.72
N TYR A 11 5.23 6.77 -29.73
CA TYR A 11 5.85 7.72 -28.81
C TYR A 11 6.97 7.10 -27.96
N PHE A 12 6.92 5.80 -27.73
CA PHE A 12 7.89 5.04 -26.95
C PHE A 12 8.91 4.29 -27.81
N GLY A 13 9.05 4.65 -29.10
CA GLY A 13 10.03 4.06 -30.01
C GLY A 13 9.58 2.77 -30.71
N PHE A 14 8.32 2.38 -30.57
CA PHE A 14 7.76 1.17 -31.20
C PHE A 14 6.91 1.50 -32.45
N SER A 15 7.46 2.30 -33.36
CA SER A 15 6.79 2.66 -34.62
C SER A 15 6.43 1.41 -35.43
N GLY A 16 5.21 1.38 -35.97
CA GLY A 16 4.71 0.24 -36.75
C GLY A 16 4.25 -0.97 -35.92
N LYS A 17 4.42 -0.95 -34.61
CA LYS A 17 3.83 -1.95 -33.71
C LYS A 17 2.42 -1.55 -33.28
N LYS A 18 1.57 -2.55 -33.10
CA LYS A 18 0.20 -2.36 -32.63
C LYS A 18 0.01 -3.00 -31.27
N ALA A 19 -0.50 -2.21 -30.29
CA ALA A 19 -0.87 -2.70 -28.98
C ALA A 19 -2.28 -3.28 -28.97
N THR A 20 -2.53 -4.27 -28.12
CA THR A 20 -3.87 -4.82 -27.90
C THR A 20 -4.54 -4.08 -26.74
N ARG A 21 -5.80 -3.68 -26.92
CA ARG A 21 -6.58 -3.02 -25.84
C ARG A 21 -7.09 -4.07 -24.86
N GLU A 22 -6.78 -3.89 -23.59
CA GLU A 22 -7.22 -4.77 -22.51
C GLU A 22 -7.62 -3.96 -21.26
N ARG A 23 -8.88 -4.10 -20.82
CA ARG A 23 -9.41 -3.50 -19.57
C ARG A 23 -9.00 -2.04 -19.34
N GLY A 24 -9.10 -1.19 -20.37
CA GLY A 24 -8.75 0.23 -20.28
C GLY A 24 -7.26 0.56 -20.40
N SER A 25 -6.42 -0.42 -20.63
CA SER A 25 -4.98 -0.30 -20.92
C SER A 25 -4.67 -0.83 -22.32
N TYR A 26 -3.42 -0.67 -22.75
CA TYR A 26 -2.92 -1.18 -24.03
C TYR A 26 -1.69 -2.04 -23.76
N LEU A 27 -1.73 -3.31 -24.15
CA LEU A 27 -0.60 -4.22 -24.06
C LEU A 27 0.17 -4.25 -25.37
N LEU A 28 1.46 -3.97 -25.30
CA LEU A 28 2.38 -4.06 -26.42
C LEU A 28 3.32 -5.24 -26.20
N GLN A 29 3.17 -6.27 -27.03
CA GLN A 29 4.07 -7.41 -27.02
C GLN A 29 5.24 -7.17 -27.97
N THR A 30 6.46 -7.39 -27.49
CA THR A 30 7.69 -7.37 -28.25
C THR A 30 8.36 -8.74 -28.20
N ALA A 31 9.49 -8.94 -28.89
CA ALA A 31 10.22 -10.20 -28.82
C ALA A 31 10.73 -10.54 -27.42
N ASN A 32 11.07 -9.52 -26.61
CA ASN A 32 11.80 -9.72 -25.34
C ASN A 32 11.00 -9.27 -24.11
N ALA A 33 9.87 -8.59 -24.29
CA ALA A 33 9.10 -8.06 -23.16
C ALA A 33 7.64 -7.74 -23.56
N ILE A 34 6.79 -7.69 -22.55
CA ILE A 34 5.44 -7.14 -22.65
C ILE A 34 5.45 -5.79 -21.94
N PHE A 35 4.87 -4.78 -22.56
CA PHE A 35 4.69 -3.47 -21.96
C PHE A 35 3.21 -3.14 -21.82
N LYS A 36 2.88 -2.45 -20.75
CA LYS A 36 1.54 -1.94 -20.49
C LYS A 36 1.54 -0.42 -20.59
N ILE A 37 0.73 0.10 -21.51
CA ILE A 37 0.47 1.54 -21.60
C ILE A 37 -0.88 1.79 -20.94
N HIS A 38 -0.91 2.64 -19.95
CA HIS A 38 -2.13 2.94 -19.22
C HIS A 38 -2.32 4.44 -19.02
N LYS A 39 -3.57 4.86 -18.97
CA LYS A 39 -3.94 6.22 -18.62
C LYS A 39 -3.73 6.43 -17.12
N THR A 40 -3.19 7.59 -16.76
CA THR A 40 -3.01 8.00 -15.37
C THR A 40 -3.63 9.37 -15.10
N ASN A 41 -4.02 9.60 -13.86
CA ASN A 41 -4.45 10.91 -13.36
C ASN A 41 -3.34 11.60 -12.56
N SER A 42 -2.17 10.97 -12.43
CA SER A 42 -1.01 11.57 -11.76
C SER A 42 -0.54 12.81 -12.53
N SER A 43 -0.09 13.81 -11.81
CA SER A 43 0.54 14.99 -12.38
C SER A 43 1.88 14.64 -13.03
N ALA A 44 2.35 15.50 -13.93
CA ALA A 44 3.68 15.33 -14.55
C ALA A 44 4.80 15.23 -13.50
N ARG A 45 4.71 16.00 -12.40
CA ARG A 45 5.68 15.98 -11.30
C ARG A 45 5.70 14.60 -10.61
N GLU A 46 4.54 14.03 -10.29
CA GLU A 46 4.44 12.71 -9.66
C GLU A 46 4.97 11.60 -10.57
N ILE A 47 4.69 11.66 -11.88
CA ILE A 47 5.21 10.68 -12.85
C ILE A 47 6.73 10.77 -12.95
N ILE A 48 7.30 11.98 -13.01
CA ILE A 48 8.75 12.20 -13.08
C ILE A 48 9.42 11.71 -11.79
N ALA A 49 8.87 12.04 -10.62
CA ALA A 49 9.39 11.57 -9.34
C ALA A 49 9.44 10.03 -9.26
N ARG A 50 8.34 9.36 -9.67
CA ARG A 50 8.27 7.90 -9.74
C ARG A 50 9.27 7.32 -10.74
N TYR A 51 9.40 7.91 -11.92
CA TYR A 51 10.39 7.49 -12.92
C TYR A 51 11.81 7.56 -12.37
N ASN A 52 12.16 8.68 -11.72
CA ASN A 52 13.47 8.88 -11.10
C ASN A 52 13.71 7.87 -9.98
N LEU A 53 12.71 7.60 -9.14
CA LEU A 53 12.78 6.58 -8.08
C LEU A 53 13.09 5.21 -8.67
N LEU A 54 12.33 4.75 -9.67
CA LEU A 54 12.51 3.43 -10.28
C LEU A 54 13.87 3.29 -10.95
N LYS A 55 14.35 4.34 -11.62
CA LYS A 55 15.68 4.36 -12.23
C LYS A 55 16.78 4.24 -11.18
N ARG A 56 16.68 4.96 -10.08
CA ARG A 56 17.65 4.89 -8.98
C ARG A 56 17.62 3.57 -8.23
N LEU A 57 16.45 2.93 -8.09
CA LEU A 57 16.36 1.57 -7.54
C LEU A 57 17.15 0.58 -8.40
N GLU A 58 17.02 0.68 -9.72
CA GLU A 58 17.79 -0.13 -10.66
C GLU A 58 19.31 0.13 -10.55
N GLU A 59 19.72 1.41 -10.49
CA GLU A 59 21.12 1.83 -10.29
C GLU A 59 21.67 1.34 -8.94
N ALA A 60 20.83 1.22 -7.90
CA ALA A 60 21.17 0.67 -6.59
C ALA A 60 21.12 -0.88 -6.53
N GLY A 61 20.89 -1.55 -7.68
CA GLY A 61 20.88 -3.00 -7.80
C GLY A 61 19.54 -3.68 -7.52
N PHE A 62 18.46 -2.92 -7.35
CA PHE A 62 17.10 -3.45 -7.23
C PHE A 62 16.33 -3.30 -8.54
N SER A 63 16.39 -4.33 -9.38
CA SER A 63 15.75 -4.36 -10.72
C SER A 63 14.37 -5.05 -10.74
N CYS A 64 13.92 -5.62 -9.60
CA CYS A 64 12.62 -6.31 -9.51
C CYS A 64 11.45 -5.31 -9.43
N THR A 65 11.33 -4.44 -10.44
CA THR A 65 10.25 -3.45 -10.58
C THR A 65 9.62 -3.50 -11.96
N ASP A 66 8.46 -2.85 -12.11
CA ASP A 66 7.80 -2.70 -13.42
C ASP A 66 8.46 -1.63 -14.31
N GLY A 67 9.36 -0.79 -13.79
CA GLY A 67 10.09 0.24 -14.54
C GLY A 67 9.17 1.11 -15.43
N ILE A 68 9.47 2.39 -15.57
CA ILE A 68 8.76 3.26 -16.51
C ILE A 68 9.64 3.49 -17.74
N MET A 69 9.07 3.28 -18.92
CA MET A 69 9.74 3.55 -20.18
C MET A 69 9.62 5.02 -20.57
N PRO A 70 10.73 5.71 -20.84
CA PRO A 70 10.67 7.06 -21.38
C PRO A 70 10.21 7.03 -22.86
N THR A 71 9.60 8.12 -23.30
CA THR A 71 9.31 8.37 -24.72
C THR A 71 10.61 8.61 -25.51
N THR A 72 10.52 8.66 -26.82
CA THR A 72 11.65 9.03 -27.70
C THR A 72 12.19 10.43 -27.44
N SER A 73 11.40 11.31 -26.82
CA SER A 73 11.86 12.66 -26.38
C SER A 73 12.46 12.66 -24.96
N GLY A 74 12.56 11.51 -24.30
CA GLY A 74 13.12 11.38 -22.94
C GLY A 74 12.15 11.66 -21.80
N THR A 75 10.87 11.99 -22.06
CA THR A 75 9.86 12.19 -21.02
C THR A 75 9.24 10.84 -20.61
N PRO A 76 8.92 10.60 -19.30
CA PRO A 76 8.36 9.32 -18.86
C PRO A 76 6.84 9.18 -19.11
N PHE A 77 6.25 10.06 -19.91
CA PHE A 77 4.82 10.05 -20.25
C PHE A 77 4.55 10.75 -21.59
N VAL A 78 3.37 10.52 -22.12
CA VAL A 78 2.83 11.27 -23.26
C VAL A 78 1.43 11.80 -22.93
N THR A 79 1.14 13.04 -23.32
CA THR A 79 -0.19 13.64 -23.18
C THR A 79 -0.83 13.80 -24.54
N LEU A 80 -2.02 13.22 -24.72
CA LEU A 80 -2.83 13.29 -25.93
C LEU A 80 -4.19 13.89 -25.58
N GLY A 81 -4.39 15.14 -25.96
CA GLY A 81 -5.57 15.90 -25.57
C GLY A 81 -5.61 16.15 -24.05
N ARG A 82 -6.56 15.53 -23.35
CA ARG A 82 -6.71 15.65 -21.89
C ARG A 82 -6.17 14.42 -21.14
N ASP A 83 -5.67 13.44 -21.85
CA ASP A 83 -5.29 12.15 -21.29
C ASP A 83 -3.77 11.99 -21.26
N THR A 84 -3.24 11.64 -20.10
CA THR A 84 -1.84 11.33 -19.91
C THR A 84 -1.64 9.81 -19.82
N PHE A 85 -0.64 9.30 -20.55
CA PHE A 85 -0.32 7.89 -20.63
C PHE A 85 1.13 7.63 -20.20
N VAL A 86 1.30 6.55 -19.45
CA VAL A 86 2.61 6.04 -19.02
C VAL A 86 2.76 4.62 -19.59
N MET A 87 3.97 4.28 -20.01
CA MET A 87 4.33 2.93 -20.41
C MET A 87 5.26 2.32 -19.38
N ALA A 88 4.90 1.14 -18.88
CA ALA A 88 5.68 0.38 -17.93
C ALA A 88 5.87 -1.07 -18.39
N ARG A 89 6.90 -1.75 -17.90
CA ARG A 89 7.08 -3.17 -18.13
C ARG A 89 5.92 -3.94 -17.50
N HIS A 90 5.32 -4.84 -18.24
CA HIS A 90 4.30 -5.74 -17.71
C HIS A 90 4.97 -7.01 -17.17
N ILE A 91 4.90 -7.23 -15.88
CA ILE A 91 5.41 -8.43 -15.25
C ILE A 91 4.29 -9.48 -15.31
N ALA A 92 4.47 -10.48 -16.17
CA ALA A 92 3.50 -11.57 -16.38
C ALA A 92 3.63 -12.64 -15.27
N GLY A 93 3.65 -12.21 -14.02
CA GLY A 93 3.71 -13.06 -12.84
C GLY A 93 2.32 -13.37 -12.28
N ARG A 94 2.29 -14.32 -11.35
CA ARG A 94 1.10 -14.62 -10.54
C ARG A 94 1.11 -13.83 -9.23
N ASP A 95 -0.04 -13.61 -8.66
CA ASP A 95 -0.15 -13.09 -7.30
C ASP A 95 0.48 -14.07 -6.28
N PRO A 96 1.08 -13.60 -5.18
CA PRO A 96 1.60 -14.47 -4.13
C PRO A 96 0.46 -15.21 -3.43
N ASP A 97 0.65 -16.51 -3.17
CA ASP A 97 -0.19 -17.26 -2.26
C ASP A 97 0.23 -16.96 -0.81
N LEU A 98 -0.62 -16.25 -0.08
CA LEU A 98 -0.35 -15.88 1.31
C LEU A 98 -0.27 -17.08 2.26
N ASN A 99 -0.75 -18.27 1.87
CA ASN A 99 -0.60 -19.48 2.65
C ASN A 99 0.71 -20.23 2.36
N SER A 100 1.42 -19.85 1.30
CA SER A 100 2.70 -20.44 0.93
C SER A 100 3.86 -19.76 1.67
N ILE A 101 4.56 -20.51 2.52
CA ILE A 101 5.76 -20.02 3.20
C ILE A 101 6.85 -19.57 2.21
N LYS A 102 6.95 -20.25 1.05
CA LYS A 102 7.89 -19.91 -0.03
C LYS A 102 7.54 -18.55 -0.64
N ASP A 103 6.27 -18.32 -0.94
CA ASP A 103 5.83 -17.05 -1.53
C ASP A 103 6.00 -15.89 -0.54
N MET A 104 5.63 -16.10 0.74
CA MET A 104 5.83 -15.10 1.77
C MET A 104 7.32 -14.79 1.99
N GLN A 105 8.20 -15.77 1.88
CA GLN A 105 9.64 -15.55 1.92
C GLN A 105 10.09 -14.67 0.74
N LEU A 106 9.67 -14.98 -0.49
CA LEU A 106 10.00 -14.17 -1.68
C LEU A 106 9.51 -12.72 -1.54
N VAL A 107 8.29 -12.53 -1.01
CA VAL A 107 7.71 -11.20 -0.77
C VAL A 107 8.54 -10.41 0.23
N LEU A 108 8.83 -10.99 1.42
CA LEU A 108 9.53 -10.28 2.50
C LEU A 108 11.01 -10.07 2.20
N GLU A 109 11.66 -11.01 1.51
CA GLU A 109 13.04 -10.81 1.04
C GLU A 109 13.12 -9.72 -0.04
N SER A 110 12.17 -9.70 -1.00
CA SER A 110 12.13 -8.64 -2.01
C SER A 110 11.87 -7.28 -1.37
N LEU A 111 10.95 -7.21 -0.40
CA LEU A 111 10.67 -5.99 0.35
C LEU A 111 11.91 -5.49 1.11
N ALA A 112 12.65 -6.38 1.76
CA ALA A 112 13.88 -6.03 2.47
C ALA A 112 14.97 -5.49 1.53
N ARG A 113 15.14 -6.12 0.35
CA ARG A 113 16.08 -5.64 -0.69
C ARG A 113 15.65 -4.27 -1.24
N PHE A 114 14.36 -4.10 -1.51
CA PHE A 114 13.81 -2.81 -1.91
C PHE A 114 14.11 -1.72 -0.87
N HIS A 115 13.80 -1.97 0.39
CA HIS A 115 14.05 -1.00 1.47
C HIS A 115 15.54 -0.65 1.65
N ASN A 116 16.44 -1.60 1.41
CA ASN A 116 17.88 -1.32 1.44
C ASN A 116 18.33 -0.45 0.27
N ALA A 117 17.76 -0.67 -0.92
CA ALA A 117 18.05 0.13 -2.12
C ALA A 117 17.35 1.50 -2.12
N ALA A 118 16.24 1.63 -1.40
CA ALA A 118 15.34 2.79 -1.45
C ALA A 118 15.66 3.85 -0.37
N LYS A 119 16.91 4.32 -0.33
CA LYS A 119 17.36 5.40 0.59
C LYS A 119 17.95 6.56 -0.20
N GLY A 120 17.81 7.77 0.34
CA GLY A 120 18.41 8.96 -0.27
C GLY A 120 17.62 9.57 -1.44
N PHE A 121 16.30 9.34 -1.55
CA PHE A 121 15.45 9.83 -2.63
C PHE A 121 14.40 10.82 -2.12
N GLY A 122 14.70 12.11 -2.21
CA GLY A 122 13.85 13.17 -1.69
C GLY A 122 12.71 13.64 -2.59
N ASP A 123 12.48 13.00 -3.76
CA ASP A 123 11.51 13.48 -4.75
C ASP A 123 10.05 13.04 -4.47
N VAL A 124 9.84 12.15 -3.50
CA VAL A 124 8.50 11.71 -3.08
C VAL A 124 8.10 12.38 -1.76
N PRO A 125 6.79 12.57 -1.48
CA PRO A 125 6.36 13.27 -0.28
C PRO A 125 6.59 12.44 0.99
N PRO A 126 6.88 13.09 2.13
CA PRO A 126 6.90 12.41 3.43
C PRO A 126 5.47 12.13 3.92
N THR A 127 5.31 11.08 4.73
CA THR A 127 4.10 10.84 5.50
C THR A 127 4.14 11.56 6.85
N PRO A 128 2.98 11.96 7.41
CA PRO A 128 2.92 12.39 8.80
C PRO A 128 3.18 11.20 9.73
N PRO A 129 3.69 11.43 10.95
CA PRO A 129 3.94 10.35 11.90
C PRO A 129 2.64 9.62 12.29
N LEU A 130 2.75 8.33 12.58
CA LEU A 130 1.60 7.49 12.96
C LEU A 130 0.88 8.02 14.21
N THR A 131 1.58 8.64 15.14
CA THR A 131 1.01 9.29 16.31
C THR A 131 0.00 10.36 15.93
N GLU A 132 0.33 11.22 14.96
CA GLU A 132 -0.59 12.22 14.40
C GLU A 132 -1.75 11.55 13.64
N VAL A 133 -1.45 10.53 12.84
CA VAL A 133 -2.48 9.81 12.08
C VAL A 133 -3.47 9.10 13.00
N PHE A 134 -3.00 8.43 14.06
CA PHE A 134 -3.85 7.77 15.05
C PHE A 134 -4.73 8.79 15.77
N ALA A 135 -4.16 9.90 16.22
CA ALA A 135 -4.92 10.98 16.88
C ALA A 135 -6.01 11.56 15.96
N LYS A 136 -5.68 11.81 14.70
CA LYS A 136 -6.63 12.31 13.69
C LYS A 136 -7.78 11.33 13.44
N GLN A 137 -7.50 10.04 13.29
CA GLN A 137 -8.52 9.02 13.08
C GLN A 137 -9.41 8.84 14.32
N SER A 138 -8.84 8.87 15.52
CA SER A 138 -9.59 8.83 16.78
C SER A 138 -10.52 10.04 16.92
N ALA A 139 -10.06 11.24 16.55
CA ALA A 139 -10.90 12.44 16.54
C ALA A 139 -12.05 12.34 15.52
N VAL A 140 -11.86 11.68 14.38
CA VAL A 140 -12.94 11.42 13.40
C VAL A 140 -14.03 10.54 14.03
N LEU A 141 -13.66 9.47 14.74
CA LEU A 141 -14.62 8.61 15.44
C LEU A 141 -15.39 9.40 16.54
N ALA A 142 -14.68 10.12 17.40
CA ALA A 142 -15.30 10.92 18.46
C ALA A 142 -16.28 11.97 17.90
N ASN A 143 -15.90 12.65 16.81
CA ASN A 143 -16.78 13.60 16.13
C ASN A 143 -18.00 12.93 15.49
N ALA A 144 -17.84 11.74 14.90
CA ALA A 144 -18.95 10.96 14.33
C ALA A 144 -19.95 10.59 15.42
N VAL A 145 -19.49 10.05 16.56
CA VAL A 145 -20.33 9.71 17.72
C VAL A 145 -21.08 10.95 18.21
N LYS A 146 -20.39 12.09 18.41
CA LYS A 146 -21.01 13.34 18.85
C LYS A 146 -22.07 13.85 17.88
N GLN A 147 -21.86 13.75 16.57
CA GLN A 147 -22.82 14.17 15.55
C GLN A 147 -24.04 13.25 15.54
N VAL A 148 -23.83 11.93 15.60
CA VAL A 148 -24.90 10.93 15.56
C VAL A 148 -25.80 11.04 16.77
N ASN A 149 -25.27 11.23 17.98
CA ASN A 149 -26.05 11.42 19.21
C ASN A 149 -26.96 12.65 19.20
N ARG A 150 -26.78 13.58 18.26
CA ARG A 150 -27.65 14.77 18.09
C ARG A 150 -28.74 14.58 17.04
N ARG A 151 -28.76 13.42 16.34
CA ARG A 151 -29.72 13.18 15.27
C ARG A 151 -31.08 12.74 15.84
N PRO A 152 -32.18 13.23 15.32
CA PRO A 152 -33.52 12.79 15.74
C PRO A 152 -33.86 11.37 15.25
N ARG A 153 -33.16 10.90 14.19
CA ARG A 153 -33.30 9.54 13.64
C ARG A 153 -31.93 9.00 13.27
N LEU A 154 -31.69 7.75 13.64
CA LEU A 154 -30.48 7.03 13.35
C LEU A 154 -30.69 6.11 12.16
N SER A 155 -29.68 6.00 11.28
CA SER A 155 -29.62 4.95 10.27
C SER A 155 -29.10 3.65 10.89
N ASP A 156 -29.28 2.52 10.21
CA ASP A 156 -28.74 1.23 10.67
C ASP A 156 -27.23 1.28 10.87
N PHE A 157 -26.52 2.01 10.01
CA PHE A 157 -25.08 2.25 10.16
C PHE A 157 -24.76 3.05 11.43
N ASP A 158 -25.54 4.10 11.75
CA ASP A 158 -25.34 4.89 12.97
C ASP A 158 -25.50 4.02 14.22
N VAL A 159 -26.52 3.16 14.24
CA VAL A 159 -26.78 2.24 15.36
C VAL A 159 -25.61 1.25 15.53
N LEU A 160 -25.18 0.64 14.40
CA LEU A 160 -24.08 -0.32 14.40
C LEU A 160 -22.77 0.35 14.84
N MET A 161 -22.47 1.54 14.33
CA MET A 161 -21.28 2.32 14.72
C MET A 161 -21.30 2.63 16.21
N LEU A 162 -22.40 3.16 16.75
CA LEU A 162 -22.51 3.51 18.17
C LEU A 162 -22.34 2.29 19.09
N LYS A 163 -22.90 1.14 18.71
CA LYS A 163 -22.79 -0.11 19.47
C LYS A 163 -21.32 -0.53 19.69
N HIS A 164 -20.44 -0.21 18.75
CA HIS A 164 -19.05 -0.65 18.76
C HIS A 164 -18.03 0.48 18.98
N ALA A 165 -18.48 1.73 19.05
CA ALA A 165 -17.61 2.91 19.11
C ALA A 165 -16.63 2.89 20.29
N ASP A 166 -17.10 2.56 21.49
CA ASP A 166 -16.28 2.55 22.70
C ASP A 166 -15.20 1.45 22.65
N PHE A 167 -15.54 0.28 22.13
CA PHE A 167 -14.58 -0.81 21.93
C PHE A 167 -13.45 -0.38 21.01
N TYR A 168 -13.78 0.20 19.85
CA TYR A 168 -12.77 0.63 18.88
C TYR A 168 -12.02 1.89 19.30
N ALA A 169 -12.65 2.79 20.06
CA ALA A 169 -11.96 3.93 20.67
C ALA A 169 -10.89 3.46 21.67
N THR A 170 -11.25 2.50 22.54
CA THR A 170 -10.32 1.90 23.51
C THR A 170 -9.14 1.22 22.80
N ARG A 171 -9.41 0.48 21.72
CA ARG A 171 -8.33 -0.13 20.90
C ARG A 171 -7.40 0.91 20.29
N ALA A 172 -7.96 1.98 19.74
CA ALA A 172 -7.16 3.05 19.14
C ALA A 172 -6.27 3.73 20.19
N THR A 173 -6.79 3.95 21.39
CA THR A 173 -6.03 4.50 22.53
C THR A 173 -4.89 3.57 22.92
N ARG A 174 -5.15 2.28 23.13
CA ARG A 174 -4.09 1.29 23.45
C ARG A 174 -3.02 1.20 22.39
N ALA A 175 -3.39 1.18 21.11
CA ALA A 175 -2.43 1.19 20.02
C ALA A 175 -1.55 2.46 20.03
N ALA A 176 -2.13 3.61 20.33
CA ALA A 176 -1.38 4.87 20.46
C ALA A 176 -0.44 4.85 21.67
N GLU A 177 -0.88 4.32 22.81
CA GLU A 177 -0.07 4.15 24.02
C GLU A 177 1.10 3.19 23.79
N THR A 178 0.85 2.04 23.14
CA THR A 178 1.91 1.09 22.76
C THR A 178 2.94 1.76 21.86
N LEU A 179 2.50 2.51 20.84
CA LEU A 179 3.41 3.23 19.95
C LEU A 179 4.23 4.29 20.69
N ALA A 180 3.60 5.07 21.57
CA ALA A 180 4.24 6.12 22.35
C ALA A 180 5.26 5.59 23.38
N ALA A 181 5.15 4.32 23.80
CA ALA A 181 6.10 3.67 24.67
C ALA A 181 7.38 3.21 23.96
N THR A 182 7.45 3.32 22.63
CA THR A 182 8.61 2.94 21.82
C THR A 182 9.44 4.17 21.40
N ASP A 183 10.56 3.92 20.72
CA ASP A 183 11.39 4.93 20.07
C ASP A 183 10.89 5.33 18.67
N TYR A 184 9.60 5.08 18.36
CA TYR A 184 9.00 5.32 17.05
C TYR A 184 9.29 6.71 16.49
N GLU A 185 9.14 7.78 17.29
CA GLU A 185 9.35 9.16 16.82
C GLU A 185 10.80 9.37 16.36
N THR A 186 11.76 8.82 17.08
CA THR A 186 13.18 8.88 16.71
C THR A 186 13.43 8.11 15.41
N LEU A 187 12.90 6.90 15.31
CA LEU A 187 13.04 6.06 14.10
C LEU A 187 12.37 6.72 12.89
N HIS A 188 11.19 7.28 13.05
CA HIS A 188 10.48 8.00 11.98
C HIS A 188 11.27 9.25 11.54
N ALA A 189 11.76 10.06 12.49
CA ALA A 189 12.58 11.23 12.16
C ALA A 189 13.86 10.84 11.41
N ASN A 190 14.52 9.74 11.80
CA ASN A 190 15.69 9.21 11.11
C ASN A 190 15.34 8.71 9.69
N ALA A 191 14.17 8.08 9.51
CA ALA A 191 13.70 7.65 8.21
C ALA A 191 13.44 8.84 7.27
N LEU A 192 12.86 9.93 7.78
CA LEU A 192 12.69 11.18 7.03
C LEU A 192 14.05 11.81 6.66
N ALA A 193 14.97 11.89 7.60
CA ALA A 193 16.31 12.47 7.40
C ALA A 193 17.14 11.68 6.38
N SER A 194 16.98 10.36 6.35
CA SER A 194 17.65 9.46 5.39
C SER A 194 16.89 9.28 4.08
N TYR A 195 15.74 9.93 3.91
CA TYR A 195 14.86 9.74 2.76
C TYR A 195 14.56 8.25 2.50
N SER A 196 14.18 7.52 3.54
CA SER A 196 13.79 6.11 3.43
C SER A 196 12.44 5.99 2.75
N ILE A 197 12.37 5.23 1.65
CA ILE A 197 11.14 5.09 0.86
C ILE A 197 10.36 3.86 1.31
N CYS A 198 9.06 4.06 1.49
CA CYS A 198 8.04 3.01 1.59
C CYS A 198 7.19 2.98 0.31
N HIS A 199 6.74 1.79 -0.06
CA HIS A 199 5.81 1.59 -1.17
C HIS A 199 4.39 2.10 -0.84
N ASN A 200 3.98 1.96 0.42
CA ASN A 200 2.73 2.45 1.02
C ASN A 200 1.41 1.92 0.43
N ASN A 201 1.45 1.01 -0.56
CA ASN A 201 0.26 0.39 -1.16
C ASN A 201 0.50 -1.06 -1.58
N LEU A 202 1.14 -1.84 -0.71
CA LEU A 202 1.44 -3.25 -0.96
C LEU A 202 0.15 -4.09 -0.95
N LYS A 203 -0.12 -4.71 -2.08
CA LYS A 203 -1.23 -5.64 -2.31
C LYS A 203 -0.70 -6.81 -3.13
N GLU A 204 -1.45 -7.92 -3.17
CA GLU A 204 -1.04 -9.11 -3.92
C GLU A 204 -0.76 -8.77 -5.39
N GLU A 205 -1.62 -7.97 -6.01
CA GLU A 205 -1.45 -7.54 -7.41
C GLU A 205 -0.30 -6.53 -7.63
N SER A 206 0.32 -6.01 -6.57
CA SER A 206 1.55 -5.20 -6.64
C SER A 206 2.82 -5.99 -6.33
N LEU A 207 2.69 -7.28 -6.04
CA LEU A 207 3.76 -8.19 -5.64
C LEU A 207 3.83 -9.43 -6.56
N PRO A 208 3.77 -9.29 -7.91
CA PRO A 208 3.76 -10.45 -8.78
C PRO A 208 5.04 -11.29 -8.63
N ILE A 209 4.85 -12.62 -8.55
CA ILE A 209 5.95 -13.59 -8.55
C ILE A 209 6.15 -14.10 -9.97
N PHE A 210 7.33 -13.90 -10.50
CA PHE A 210 7.76 -14.37 -11.83
C PHE A 210 9.15 -14.98 -11.72
N GLU A 211 9.36 -16.18 -12.29
CA GLU A 211 10.65 -16.91 -12.29
C GLU A 211 11.35 -16.95 -10.94
N GLU A 212 10.63 -17.35 -9.88
CA GLU A 212 11.14 -17.45 -8.50
C GLU A 212 11.60 -16.12 -7.87
N ALA A 213 11.19 -14.98 -8.44
CA ALA A 213 11.43 -13.65 -7.90
C ALA A 213 10.11 -12.91 -7.66
N CYS A 214 10.01 -12.22 -6.52
CA CYS A 214 8.90 -11.29 -6.28
C CYS A 214 9.29 -9.90 -6.77
N PHE A 215 8.50 -9.37 -7.69
CA PHE A 215 8.61 -7.98 -8.15
C PHE A 215 7.76 -7.07 -7.27
N ILE A 216 8.21 -5.84 -7.10
CA ILE A 216 7.41 -4.76 -6.47
C ILE A 216 7.03 -3.78 -7.57
N THR A 217 5.74 -3.57 -7.77
CA THR A 217 5.19 -2.79 -8.88
C THR A 217 4.18 -1.76 -8.38
N ARG A 218 3.80 -0.78 -9.21
CA ARG A 218 2.79 0.24 -8.89
C ARG A 218 3.21 1.20 -7.77
N PHE A 219 4.32 1.86 -7.94
CA PHE A 219 4.88 2.85 -7.00
C PHE A 219 4.12 4.20 -6.96
N ASP A 220 2.82 4.21 -7.28
CA ASP A 220 2.01 5.43 -7.37
C ASP A 220 1.83 6.15 -6.02
N GLU A 221 1.91 5.40 -4.92
CA GLU A 221 1.72 5.90 -3.55
C GLU A 221 3.02 5.86 -2.72
N ALA A 222 4.17 5.73 -3.38
CA ALA A 222 5.45 5.73 -2.68
C ALA A 222 5.69 7.04 -1.90
N THR A 223 6.18 6.91 -0.68
CA THR A 223 6.38 8.03 0.26
C THR A 223 7.66 7.85 1.06
N ILE A 224 8.17 8.94 1.64
CA ILE A 224 9.21 8.85 2.66
C ILE A 224 8.54 8.50 3.98
N ASP A 225 8.89 7.35 4.56
CA ASP A 225 8.32 6.86 5.82
C ASP A 225 9.26 5.84 6.49
N LEU A 226 8.92 5.46 7.72
CA LEU A 226 9.55 4.34 8.41
C LEU A 226 9.14 3.01 7.76
N GLN A 227 10.10 2.25 7.30
CA GLN A 227 9.91 1.01 6.53
C GLN A 227 9.08 -0.08 7.25
N LEU A 228 8.97 0.01 8.59
CA LEU A 228 8.06 -0.84 9.37
C LEU A 228 6.59 -0.70 8.95
N THR A 229 6.20 0.42 8.33
CA THR A 229 4.84 0.67 7.81
C THR A 229 4.49 -0.29 6.66
N ASP A 230 5.42 -0.54 5.76
CA ASP A 230 5.23 -1.52 4.68
C ASP A 230 5.17 -2.95 5.22
N ILE A 231 6.04 -3.29 6.18
CA ILE A 231 6.03 -4.61 6.84
C ILE A 231 4.69 -4.84 7.54
N ALA A 232 4.22 -3.87 8.33
CA ALA A 232 2.92 -3.93 8.98
C ALA A 232 1.76 -4.07 7.95
N SER A 233 1.88 -3.45 6.77
CA SER A 233 0.90 -3.59 5.69
C SER A 233 0.85 -5.02 5.15
N VAL A 234 2.00 -5.66 4.90
CA VAL A 234 2.09 -7.07 4.46
C VAL A 234 1.52 -8.00 5.53
N LEU A 235 1.93 -7.85 6.80
CA LEU A 235 1.44 -8.67 7.91
C LEU A 235 -0.07 -8.51 8.13
N ARG A 236 -0.61 -7.30 7.97
CA ARG A 236 -2.06 -7.06 8.06
C ARG A 236 -2.83 -7.79 6.97
N ARG A 237 -2.30 -7.82 5.75
CA ARG A 237 -2.92 -8.56 4.66
C ARG A 237 -2.85 -10.06 4.91
N TYR A 238 -1.70 -10.55 5.32
CA TYR A 238 -1.52 -11.94 5.74
C TYR A 238 -2.55 -12.32 6.83
N ALA A 239 -2.62 -11.58 7.92
CA ALA A 239 -3.54 -11.83 9.03
C ALA A 239 -5.02 -11.83 8.62
N ARG A 240 -5.39 -11.11 7.55
CA ARG A 240 -6.78 -11.02 7.08
C ARG A 240 -7.15 -12.03 6.00
N LYS A 241 -6.20 -12.45 5.18
CA LYS A 241 -6.50 -13.20 3.95
C LYS A 241 -5.92 -14.60 3.91
N SER A 242 -5.02 -14.96 4.82
CA SER A 242 -4.44 -16.29 4.91
C SER A 242 -5.13 -17.16 5.95
N ASN A 243 -4.74 -18.43 6.00
CA ASN A 243 -5.10 -19.37 7.06
C ASN A 243 -4.36 -19.11 8.39
N ARG A 244 -3.36 -18.19 8.40
CA ARG A 244 -2.57 -17.76 9.57
C ARG A 244 -1.69 -18.83 10.20
N GLU A 245 -1.31 -19.84 9.43
CA GLU A 245 -0.43 -20.93 9.92
C GLU A 245 1.02 -20.50 10.12
N ILE A 246 1.46 -19.42 9.45
CA ILE A 246 2.83 -18.91 9.61
C ILE A 246 2.83 -17.87 10.73
N PRO A 247 3.56 -18.08 11.83
CA PRO A 247 3.69 -17.08 12.91
C PRO A 247 4.29 -15.77 12.41
N ALA A 248 3.84 -14.62 12.94
CA ALA A 248 4.35 -13.32 12.54
C ALA A 248 5.86 -13.18 12.79
N ASP A 249 6.40 -13.75 13.86
CA ASP A 249 7.83 -13.79 14.14
C ASP A 249 8.61 -14.46 13.02
N ARG A 250 8.08 -15.54 12.47
CA ARG A 250 8.71 -16.24 11.35
C ARG A 250 8.72 -15.36 10.09
N LEU A 251 7.66 -14.61 9.85
CA LEU A 251 7.61 -13.64 8.75
C LEU A 251 8.61 -12.50 8.96
N LEU A 252 8.70 -11.96 10.17
CA LEU A 252 9.69 -10.92 10.50
C LEU A 252 11.14 -11.42 10.36
N GLU A 253 11.43 -12.66 10.72
CA GLU A 253 12.75 -13.28 10.51
C GLU A 253 13.16 -13.31 9.03
N MET A 254 12.23 -13.59 8.11
CA MET A 254 12.51 -13.60 6.67
C MET A 254 13.00 -12.25 6.19
N TYR A 255 12.36 -11.17 6.64
CA TYR A 255 12.79 -9.80 6.34
C TYR A 255 14.11 -9.46 7.04
N ASN A 256 14.21 -9.75 8.34
CA ASN A 256 15.35 -9.39 9.21
C ASN A 256 16.68 -9.98 8.76
N LYS A 257 16.66 -11.13 8.07
CA LYS A 257 17.88 -11.76 7.49
C LYS A 257 18.58 -10.87 6.47
N ILE A 258 17.83 -9.99 5.79
CA ILE A 258 18.36 -9.15 4.70
C ILE A 258 18.48 -7.69 5.15
N SER A 259 17.52 -7.19 5.91
CA SER A 259 17.49 -5.83 6.44
C SER A 259 17.21 -5.87 7.94
N PRO A 260 18.22 -5.62 8.79
CA PRO A 260 18.07 -5.70 10.24
C PRO A 260 16.98 -4.77 10.76
N LEU A 261 16.10 -5.32 11.59
CA LEU A 261 15.02 -4.59 12.23
C LEU A 261 15.51 -3.92 13.53
N PRO A 262 15.01 -2.73 13.89
CA PRO A 262 15.25 -2.12 15.19
C PRO A 262 14.68 -2.99 16.32
N SER A 263 15.19 -2.85 17.54
CA SER A 263 14.76 -3.63 18.70
C SER A 263 13.28 -3.48 19.02
N SER A 264 12.73 -2.28 18.81
CA SER A 264 11.30 -1.95 19.02
C SER A 264 10.39 -2.25 17.81
N ALA A 265 10.91 -2.97 16.80
CA ALA A 265 10.14 -3.23 15.57
C ALA A 265 8.85 -4.00 15.84
N LYS A 266 8.88 -4.99 16.74
CA LYS A 266 7.69 -5.80 17.05
C LYS A 266 6.60 -4.97 17.69
N GLU A 267 6.93 -4.14 18.67
CA GLU A 267 6.02 -3.26 19.38
C GLU A 267 5.40 -2.22 18.44
N ILE A 268 6.20 -1.61 17.56
CA ILE A 268 5.74 -0.65 16.57
C ILE A 268 4.81 -1.32 15.55
N ILE A 269 5.15 -2.50 15.07
CA ILE A 269 4.30 -3.28 14.16
C ILE A 269 3.01 -3.69 14.86
N HIS A 270 3.10 -4.19 16.10
CA HIS A 270 1.94 -4.56 16.91
C HIS A 270 0.98 -3.37 17.08
N ALA A 271 1.49 -2.19 17.43
CA ALA A 271 0.68 -0.97 17.53
C ALA A 271 -0.05 -0.66 16.21
N GLN A 272 0.63 -0.77 15.07
CA GLN A 272 0.05 -0.55 13.76
C GLN A 272 -1.02 -1.61 13.38
N LEU A 273 -0.83 -2.87 13.75
CA LEU A 273 -1.79 -3.95 13.51
C LEU A 273 -2.98 -3.84 14.45
N SER A 274 -2.75 -3.46 15.70
CA SER A 274 -3.80 -3.30 16.71
C SER A 274 -4.69 -2.08 16.49
N PHE A 275 -4.19 -1.04 15.78
CA PHE A 275 -5.01 0.11 15.44
C PHE A 275 -6.15 -0.28 14.49
N PRO A 276 -7.41 0.13 14.76
CA PRO A 276 -8.59 -0.38 14.06
C PRO A 276 -8.82 0.31 12.69
N TRP A 277 -7.86 0.22 11.80
CA TRP A 277 -7.86 0.87 10.47
C TRP A 277 -9.13 0.63 9.64
N PRO A 278 -9.66 -0.60 9.49
CA PRO A 278 -10.83 -0.83 8.67
C PRO A 278 -12.08 -0.15 9.22
N PHE A 279 -12.26 -0.19 10.54
CA PHE A 279 -13.37 0.48 11.24
C PHE A 279 -13.29 1.99 11.03
N MET A 280 -12.15 2.61 11.34
CA MET A 280 -11.93 4.05 11.18
C MET A 280 -12.11 4.51 9.74
N LYS A 281 -11.58 3.75 8.77
CA LYS A 281 -11.72 4.04 7.34
C LYS A 281 -13.19 3.99 6.90
N THR A 282 -13.96 3.01 7.38
CA THR A 282 -15.37 2.86 7.05
C THR A 282 -16.19 4.04 7.58
N ILE A 283 -15.94 4.48 8.82
CA ILE A 283 -16.54 5.67 9.41
C ILE A 283 -16.21 6.93 8.59
N THR A 284 -14.92 7.12 8.29
CA THR A 284 -14.47 8.25 7.48
C THR A 284 -15.17 8.27 6.12
N GLN A 285 -15.29 7.13 5.46
CA GLN A 285 -15.95 7.00 4.16
C GLN A 285 -17.44 7.32 4.22
N PHE A 286 -18.14 6.84 5.25
CA PHE A 286 -19.58 7.07 5.42
C PHE A 286 -19.89 8.55 5.68
N TYR A 287 -19.16 9.20 6.59
CA TYR A 287 -19.47 10.59 6.97
C TYR A 287 -18.81 11.65 6.07
N SER A 288 -17.82 11.32 5.23
CA SER A 288 -17.14 12.31 4.38
C SER A 288 -17.92 12.76 3.15
N LYS A 289 -19.11 12.21 2.90
CA LYS A 289 -19.98 12.50 1.73
C LYS A 289 -19.30 12.40 0.34
N LYS A 290 -18.06 11.90 0.28
CA LYS A 290 -17.24 11.99 -0.95
C LYS A 290 -17.38 10.81 -1.92
N ARG A 291 -18.27 9.81 -1.69
CA ARG A 291 -18.40 8.66 -2.60
C ARG A 291 -19.81 8.07 -2.67
N ASN A 292 -20.13 7.51 -3.83
CA ASN A 292 -21.31 6.75 -4.21
C ASN A 292 -21.37 5.36 -3.52
N PHE A 293 -21.33 5.30 -2.20
CA PHE A 293 -21.62 4.07 -1.48
C PHE A 293 -23.11 3.99 -1.23
N THR A 294 -23.73 2.85 -1.54
CA THR A 294 -25.07 2.58 -1.06
C THR A 294 -25.04 2.40 0.47
N PRO A 295 -26.00 2.94 1.22
CA PRO A 295 -26.05 2.73 2.67
C PRO A 295 -25.98 1.27 3.07
N ALA A 296 -26.65 0.37 2.36
CA ALA A 296 -26.62 -1.08 2.61
C ALA A 296 -25.22 -1.67 2.43
N GLY A 297 -24.49 -1.31 1.37
CA GLY A 297 -23.15 -1.85 1.09
C GLY A 297 -22.11 -1.43 2.14
N ILE A 298 -22.21 -0.22 2.70
CA ILE A 298 -21.27 0.22 3.74
C ILE A 298 -21.60 -0.40 5.11
N THR A 299 -22.89 -0.66 5.38
CA THR A 299 -23.34 -1.39 6.59
C THR A 299 -22.87 -2.86 6.53
N SER A 300 -23.06 -3.55 5.40
CA SER A 300 -22.53 -4.91 5.20
C SER A 300 -21.03 -4.97 5.44
N ARG A 301 -20.27 -4.03 4.85
CA ARG A 301 -18.82 -3.97 5.08
C ARG A 301 -18.44 -3.76 6.55
N MET A 302 -19.23 -2.99 7.32
CA MET A 302 -19.01 -2.84 8.74
C MET A 302 -19.24 -4.16 9.48
N THR A 303 -20.28 -4.90 9.12
CA THR A 303 -20.57 -6.23 9.67
C THR A 303 -19.42 -7.20 9.42
N ASP A 304 -18.92 -7.27 8.17
CA ASP A 304 -17.76 -8.12 7.82
C ASP A 304 -16.53 -7.81 8.68
N ILE A 305 -16.25 -6.51 8.92
CA ILE A 305 -15.14 -6.08 9.77
C ILE A 305 -15.31 -6.57 11.21
N LEU A 306 -16.54 -6.54 11.74
CA LEU A 306 -16.84 -6.97 13.10
C LEU A 306 -16.71 -8.48 13.28
N GLU A 307 -17.16 -9.24 12.29
CA GLU A 307 -17.10 -10.71 12.29
C GLU A 307 -15.66 -11.23 12.21
N GLU A 308 -14.82 -10.62 11.36
CA GLU A 308 -13.41 -11.00 11.22
C GLU A 308 -12.53 -10.58 12.39
N GLN A 309 -12.99 -9.65 13.23
CA GLN A 309 -12.14 -8.98 14.22
C GLN A 309 -11.54 -9.94 15.25
N GLN A 310 -12.31 -10.87 15.79
CA GLN A 310 -11.82 -11.81 16.82
C GLN A 310 -10.70 -12.70 16.32
N ILE A 311 -10.84 -13.22 15.10
CA ILE A 311 -9.83 -14.10 14.48
C ILE A 311 -8.57 -13.32 14.15
N TYR A 312 -8.72 -12.09 13.67
CA TYR A 312 -7.61 -11.19 13.42
C TYR A 312 -6.83 -10.86 14.70
N ASP A 313 -7.56 -10.55 15.79
CA ASP A 313 -6.97 -10.19 17.08
C ASP A 313 -6.21 -11.37 17.70
N ALA A 314 -6.77 -12.57 17.63
CA ALA A 314 -6.09 -13.77 18.10
C ALA A 314 -4.71 -13.91 17.41
N TYR A 315 -4.65 -13.80 16.09
CA TYR A 315 -3.38 -13.88 15.37
C TYR A 315 -2.40 -12.76 15.78
N VAL A 316 -2.86 -11.52 15.90
CA VAL A 316 -1.98 -10.39 16.25
C VAL A 316 -1.42 -10.52 17.66
N ASN A 317 -2.25 -10.97 18.62
CA ASN A 317 -1.84 -11.09 20.02
C ASN A 317 -0.97 -12.35 20.27
N ASP A 318 -1.31 -13.48 19.62
CA ASP A 318 -0.61 -14.75 19.85
C ASP A 318 0.76 -14.80 19.18
N THR A 319 0.93 -14.08 18.08
CA THR A 319 2.13 -14.21 17.23
C THR A 319 3.14 -13.07 17.35
N LEU A 320 2.74 -11.93 17.91
CA LEU A 320 3.63 -10.84 18.31
C LEU A 320 3.64 -10.72 19.84
N GLN A 321 3.86 -11.86 20.55
CA GLN A 321 3.89 -11.89 22.01
C GLN A 321 4.78 -10.77 22.55
N LEU A 322 4.11 -9.76 23.16
CA LEU A 322 4.73 -8.70 23.94
C LEU A 322 4.78 -9.09 25.42
#